data_debf8ca05c7af7305d7856d9f9a269b0
#
_entry.id   debf8ca05c7af7305d7856d9f9a269b0
#
_cell.length_a   1.000
_cell.length_b   1.000
_cell.length_c   1.000
_cell.angle_alpha   90.00
_cell.angle_beta   90.00
_cell.angle_gamma   90.00
#
_symmetry.space_group_name_H-M   'P 1'
#
loop_
_entity.id
_entity.type
_entity.pdbx_description
1 polymer ?
#
loop_
_entity_poly.entity_id
_entity_poly.type
_entity_poly.pdbx_seq_one_letter_code
_entity_poly.pdbx_strand_id
1 'polypeptide(L)'
;RQMCIRDRVEPLGSAKYIAFTGVVRPEEMPGQKGLFQVLDWPYIEGLRLDEAMHPLTMMSVGLYGETLPNANGAPIRLVVPWKYGFKGIKSITKISFVEKQPPTSWQQQAANEYGFYANVNPAVDHPRWSQATERRIGEGSFFGSSRRPTLPFNGYAEEVASLYAGMDLQKNY
;
A
#
# COMPACT_ATOMS: atom_id res chain seq x y z
N ARG A 1 -12.46 -7.93 11.99
CA ARG A 1 -12.14 -9.33 11.65
C ARG A 1 -11.04 -9.31 10.62
N GLN A 2 -9.88 -9.87 10.99
CA GLN A 2 -8.79 -10.18 10.08
C GLN A 2 -9.28 -11.25 9.10
N MET A 3 -9.43 -10.89 7.82
CA MET A 3 -9.67 -11.88 6.77
C MET A 3 -8.31 -12.14 6.09
N CYS A 4 -7.67 -13.25 6.44
CA CYS A 4 -6.52 -13.72 5.69
C CYS A 4 -6.99 -14.19 4.31
N ILE A 5 -6.37 -13.70 3.26
CA ILE A 5 -6.60 -14.18 1.88
C ILE A 5 -6.35 -15.70 1.82
N ARG A 6 -5.38 -16.18 2.60
CA ARG A 6 -4.99 -17.60 2.73
C ARG A 6 -6.15 -18.53 3.09
N ASP A 7 -7.04 -18.11 3.99
CA ASP A 7 -8.07 -19.00 4.53
C ASP A 7 -9.28 -19.18 3.62
N ARG A 8 -9.32 -18.47 2.49
CA ARG A 8 -10.47 -18.40 1.61
C ARG A 8 -10.22 -18.81 0.18
N VAL A 9 -8.96 -18.77 -0.27
CA VAL A 9 -8.60 -19.04 -1.66
C VAL A 9 -7.30 -19.84 -1.69
N GLU A 10 -7.33 -21.01 -2.30
CA GLU A 10 -6.12 -21.79 -2.61
C GLU A 10 -5.57 -21.32 -3.97
N PRO A 11 -4.55 -20.47 -3.99
CA PRO A 11 -3.98 -20.00 -5.25
C PRO A 11 -3.30 -21.16 -6.00
N LEU A 12 -3.39 -21.14 -7.32
CA LEU A 12 -2.63 -22.06 -8.17
C LEU A 12 -1.12 -21.88 -7.92
N GLY A 13 -0.35 -22.93 -8.00
CA GLY A 13 1.11 -22.92 -7.76
C GLY A 13 1.91 -21.99 -8.69
N SER A 14 1.33 -21.56 -9.81
CA SER A 14 1.90 -20.56 -10.72
C SER A 14 1.75 -19.11 -10.25
N ALA A 15 0.87 -18.83 -9.29
CA ALA A 15 0.65 -17.48 -8.78
C ALA A 15 1.85 -17.00 -7.96
N LYS A 16 2.41 -15.85 -8.32
CA LYS A 16 3.54 -15.22 -7.64
C LYS A 16 3.17 -13.86 -7.02
N TYR A 17 2.11 -13.25 -7.52
CA TYR A 17 1.65 -11.93 -7.11
C TYR A 17 0.13 -11.92 -6.95
N ILE A 18 -0.35 -10.92 -6.22
CA ILE A 18 -1.76 -10.55 -6.15
C ILE A 18 -1.92 -9.14 -6.69
N ALA A 19 -2.87 -8.95 -7.60
CA ALA A 19 -3.29 -7.64 -8.09
C ALA A 19 -4.64 -7.26 -7.49
N PHE A 20 -4.74 -6.05 -6.98
CA PHE A 20 -5.95 -5.46 -6.44
C PHE A 20 -6.42 -4.35 -7.38
N THR A 21 -7.72 -4.31 -7.67
CA THR A 21 -8.33 -3.29 -8.52
C THR A 21 -9.36 -2.51 -7.73
N GLY A 22 -9.26 -1.20 -7.75
CA GLY A 22 -10.19 -0.28 -7.09
C GLY A 22 -11.45 -0.02 -7.92
N VAL A 23 -12.44 0.58 -7.27
CA VAL A 23 -13.72 0.95 -7.89
C VAL A 23 -13.53 2.07 -8.92
N VAL A 24 -14.32 2.01 -10.01
CA VAL A 24 -14.47 3.11 -10.96
C VAL A 24 -15.92 3.58 -10.91
N ARG A 25 -16.14 4.77 -10.35
CA ARG A 25 -17.45 5.42 -10.24
C ARG A 25 -17.31 6.93 -10.45
N PRO A 26 -17.04 7.38 -11.67
CA PRO A 26 -16.74 8.79 -11.93
C PRO A 26 -17.87 9.74 -11.53
N GLU A 27 -19.13 9.28 -11.48
CA GLU A 27 -20.27 10.10 -11.04
C GLU A 27 -20.24 10.41 -9.53
N GLU A 28 -19.74 9.46 -8.73
CA GLU A 28 -19.62 9.58 -7.28
C GLU A 28 -18.23 10.04 -6.83
N MET A 29 -17.23 9.86 -7.69
CA MET A 29 -15.81 10.13 -7.43
C MET A 29 -15.26 11.11 -8.47
N PRO A 30 -15.49 12.43 -8.30
CA PRO A 30 -15.14 13.43 -9.31
C PRO A 30 -13.64 13.48 -9.65
N GLY A 31 -12.75 13.01 -8.75
CA GLY A 31 -11.32 12.84 -9.05
C GLY A 31 -11.00 11.79 -10.12
N GLN A 32 -11.99 10.97 -10.51
CA GLN A 32 -11.89 10.02 -11.63
C GLN A 32 -12.29 10.62 -12.96
N LYS A 33 -12.79 11.86 -12.95
CA LYS A 33 -13.12 12.66 -14.13
C LYS A 33 -12.22 13.89 -14.19
N GLY A 34 -11.82 14.32 -15.35
CA GLY A 34 -11.23 15.63 -15.51
C GLY A 34 -10.11 15.67 -16.52
N LEU A 35 -9.82 16.90 -16.97
CA LEU A 35 -8.75 17.21 -17.92
C LEU A 35 -7.35 17.04 -17.33
N PHE A 36 -7.23 16.94 -16.00
CA PHE A 36 -5.97 16.79 -15.27
C PHE A 36 -5.98 15.56 -14.36
N GLN A 37 -6.27 14.38 -14.94
CA GLN A 37 -6.15 13.13 -14.20
C GLN A 37 -4.68 12.85 -13.90
N VAL A 38 -4.37 12.64 -12.61
CA VAL A 38 -3.02 12.29 -12.16
C VAL A 38 -2.73 10.81 -12.41
N LEU A 39 -3.76 9.96 -12.36
CA LEU A 39 -3.64 8.51 -12.50
C LEU A 39 -4.64 7.98 -13.50
N ASP A 40 -4.27 6.93 -14.21
CA ASP A 40 -5.21 6.13 -15.00
C ASP A 40 -6.09 5.28 -14.07
N TRP A 41 -7.38 5.19 -14.39
CA TRP A 41 -8.35 4.39 -13.65
C TRP A 41 -8.69 3.10 -14.41
N PRO A 42 -8.96 1.98 -13.71
CA PRO A 42 -9.04 1.83 -12.25
C PRO A 42 -7.69 1.95 -11.55
N TYR A 43 -7.70 2.35 -10.28
CA TYR A 43 -6.51 2.28 -9.43
C TYR A 43 -6.12 0.82 -9.24
N ILE A 44 -4.86 0.49 -9.52
CA ILE A 44 -4.31 -0.88 -9.40
C ILE A 44 -3.13 -0.86 -8.44
N GLU A 45 -3.13 -1.83 -7.53
CA GLU A 45 -2.01 -2.13 -6.65
C GLU A 45 -1.67 -3.61 -6.67
N GLY A 46 -0.43 -3.93 -6.28
CA GLY A 46 0.06 -5.28 -6.25
C GLY A 46 0.94 -5.59 -5.04
N LEU A 47 0.93 -6.85 -4.65
CA LEU A 47 1.85 -7.42 -3.66
C LEU A 47 2.45 -8.71 -4.21
N ARG A 48 3.66 -9.06 -3.76
CA ARG A 48 4.13 -10.44 -3.90
C ARG A 48 3.23 -11.35 -3.08
N LEU A 49 3.15 -12.62 -3.46
CA LEU A 49 2.28 -13.58 -2.79
C LEU A 49 2.68 -13.77 -1.31
N ASP A 50 3.96 -13.82 -0.99
CA ASP A 50 4.46 -13.93 0.38
C ASP A 50 4.14 -12.70 1.24
N GLU A 51 4.21 -11.49 0.68
CA GLU A 51 3.77 -10.26 1.34
C GLU A 51 2.27 -10.29 1.63
N ALA A 52 1.48 -10.71 0.65
CA ALA A 52 0.03 -10.80 0.76
C ALA A 52 -0.44 -11.87 1.77
N MET A 53 0.37 -12.92 1.94
CA MET A 53 0.12 -14.01 2.87
C MET A 53 0.67 -13.76 4.29
N HIS A 54 1.39 -12.65 4.47
CA HIS A 54 1.96 -12.31 5.76
C HIS A 54 0.86 -11.94 6.78
N PRO A 55 0.95 -12.35 8.05
CA PRO A 55 -0.08 -12.07 9.07
C PRO A 55 -0.41 -10.59 9.28
N LEU A 56 0.53 -9.69 9.02
CA LEU A 56 0.31 -8.25 9.11
C LEU A 56 -0.39 -7.64 7.89
N THR A 57 -0.54 -8.39 6.79
CA THR A 57 -1.33 -7.95 5.65
C THR A 57 -2.81 -8.17 5.95
N MET A 58 -3.59 -7.11 5.95
CA MET A 58 -4.98 -7.14 6.38
C MET A 58 -5.91 -6.55 5.33
N MET A 59 -7.11 -7.13 5.24
CA MET A 59 -8.25 -6.56 4.53
C MET A 59 -9.19 -5.95 5.57
N SER A 60 -9.32 -4.62 5.59
CA SER A 60 -10.15 -3.90 6.55
C SER A 60 -11.52 -3.59 5.97
N VAL A 61 -12.56 -3.86 6.75
CA VAL A 61 -13.98 -3.55 6.45
C VAL A 61 -14.59 -2.57 7.46
N GLY A 62 -13.81 -2.15 8.46
CA GLY A 62 -14.26 -1.25 9.51
C GLY A 62 -13.13 -0.47 10.14
N LEU A 63 -13.47 0.56 10.90
CA LEU A 63 -12.56 1.44 11.62
C LEU A 63 -13.22 1.83 12.95
N TYR A 64 -12.49 1.69 14.06
CA TYR A 64 -12.96 2.01 15.42
C TYR A 64 -14.29 1.38 15.81
N GLY A 65 -14.54 0.14 15.38
CA GLY A 65 -15.78 -0.59 15.69
C GLY A 65 -16.96 -0.33 14.74
N GLU A 66 -16.83 0.64 13.86
CA GLU A 66 -17.85 1.01 12.86
C GLU A 66 -17.48 0.47 11.46
N THR A 67 -18.47 0.43 10.58
CA THR A 67 -18.24 0.12 9.16
C THR A 67 -17.35 1.16 8.52
N LEU A 68 -16.50 0.73 7.60
CA LEU A 68 -15.55 1.61 6.93
C LEU A 68 -16.27 2.72 6.15
N PRO A 69 -16.00 4.01 6.44
CA PRO A 69 -16.55 5.12 5.65
C PRO A 69 -16.07 5.09 4.19
N ASN A 70 -16.86 5.63 3.27
CA ASN A 70 -16.51 5.70 1.84
C ASN A 70 -15.15 6.37 1.60
N ALA A 71 -14.90 7.50 2.26
CA ALA A 71 -13.62 8.22 2.15
C ALA A 71 -12.41 7.39 2.63
N ASN A 72 -12.64 6.44 3.54
CA ASN A 72 -11.60 5.56 4.07
C ASN A 72 -11.45 4.27 3.25
N GLY A 73 -12.28 4.06 2.24
CA GLY A 73 -12.14 2.97 1.27
C GLY A 73 -13.15 1.84 1.41
N ALA A 74 -14.41 2.14 1.82
CA ALA A 74 -15.48 1.14 1.77
C ALA A 74 -15.64 0.52 0.37
N PRO A 75 -16.11 -0.73 0.25
CA PRO A 75 -16.48 -1.64 1.33
C PRO A 75 -15.29 -2.36 1.99
N ILE A 76 -14.14 -2.41 1.31
CA ILE A 76 -12.95 -3.12 1.77
C ILE A 76 -11.68 -2.42 1.26
N ARG A 77 -10.69 -2.30 2.14
CA ARG A 77 -9.39 -1.75 1.81
C ARG A 77 -8.24 -2.66 2.23
N LEU A 78 -7.11 -2.53 1.55
CA LEU A 78 -5.86 -3.17 1.94
C LEU A 78 -5.14 -2.32 2.99
N VAL A 79 -4.56 -3.00 3.99
CA VAL A 79 -3.67 -2.42 4.99
C VAL A 79 -2.39 -3.26 5.04
N VAL A 80 -1.25 -2.64 4.78
CA VAL A 80 0.08 -3.25 4.82
C VAL A 80 0.97 -2.30 5.63
N PRO A 81 1.10 -2.49 6.96
CA PRO A 81 1.57 -1.45 7.86
C PRO A 81 3.05 -1.07 7.67
N TRP A 82 3.85 -1.93 7.06
CA TRP A 82 5.28 -1.67 6.82
C TRP A 82 5.59 -0.97 5.48
N LYS A 83 4.54 -0.69 4.67
CA LYS A 83 4.67 -0.05 3.36
C LYS A 83 4.15 1.38 3.39
N TYR A 84 4.57 2.19 2.42
CA TYR A 84 4.01 3.52 2.23
C TYR A 84 2.52 3.47 1.93
N GLY A 85 1.80 4.50 2.35
CA GLY A 85 0.34 4.54 2.37
C GLY A 85 -0.34 4.35 1.02
N PHE A 86 0.32 4.69 -0.10
CA PHE A 86 -0.25 4.49 -1.43
C PHE A 86 -0.44 3.01 -1.80
N LYS A 87 0.29 2.08 -1.16
CA LYS A 87 0.05 0.64 -1.30
C LYS A 87 -1.29 0.19 -0.70
N GLY A 88 -1.85 0.96 0.21
CA GLY A 88 -3.11 0.66 0.87
C GLY A 88 -4.31 0.99 -0.01
N ILE A 89 -4.51 0.27 -1.12
CA ILE A 89 -5.63 0.47 -2.04
C ILE A 89 -6.97 0.46 -1.33
N LYS A 90 -7.84 1.39 -1.71
CA LYS A 90 -9.20 1.61 -1.19
C LYS A 90 -10.26 1.06 -2.14
N SER A 91 -11.44 0.77 -1.60
CA SER A 91 -12.65 0.42 -2.37
C SER A 91 -12.37 -0.68 -3.41
N ILE A 92 -11.80 -1.78 -2.92
CA ILE A 92 -11.40 -2.91 -3.76
C ILE A 92 -12.63 -3.59 -4.34
N THR A 93 -12.64 -3.80 -5.64
CA THR A 93 -13.70 -4.49 -6.39
C THR A 93 -13.25 -5.81 -6.99
N LYS A 94 -11.92 -6.00 -7.16
CA LYS A 94 -11.36 -7.22 -7.72
C LYS A 94 -10.01 -7.55 -7.09
N ILE A 95 -9.81 -8.85 -6.82
CA ILE A 95 -8.53 -9.44 -6.40
C ILE A 95 -8.18 -10.53 -7.41
N SER A 96 -6.98 -10.48 -7.98
CA SER A 96 -6.51 -11.43 -8.99
C SER A 96 -5.18 -12.02 -8.58
N PHE A 97 -5.05 -13.33 -8.67
CA PHE A 97 -3.78 -14.05 -8.53
C PHE A 97 -3.11 -14.08 -9.90
N VAL A 98 -1.86 -13.64 -9.98
CA VAL A 98 -1.15 -13.50 -11.24
C VAL A 98 0.27 -14.04 -11.16
N GLU A 99 0.78 -14.54 -12.27
CA GLU A 99 2.15 -15.09 -12.35
C GLU A 99 3.20 -14.00 -12.48
N LYS A 100 2.88 -12.93 -13.22
CA LYS A 100 3.78 -11.80 -13.47
C LYS A 100 3.46 -10.65 -12.54
N GLN A 101 4.50 -9.86 -12.20
CA GLN A 101 4.30 -8.64 -11.43
C GLN A 101 3.29 -7.73 -12.12
N PRO A 102 2.19 -7.38 -11.45
CA PRO A 102 1.21 -6.47 -12.03
C PRO A 102 1.75 -5.04 -12.08
N PRO A 103 1.40 -4.26 -13.10
CA PRO A 103 1.65 -2.83 -13.08
C PRO A 103 0.85 -2.18 -11.95
N THR A 104 1.45 -1.25 -11.21
CA THR A 104 0.74 -0.47 -10.18
C THR A 104 0.54 0.97 -10.66
N SER A 105 -0.54 1.61 -10.23
CA SER A 105 -0.93 2.93 -10.74
C SER A 105 0.16 3.99 -10.55
N TRP A 106 0.75 4.08 -9.36
CA TRP A 106 1.80 5.06 -9.11
C TRP A 106 3.11 4.73 -9.84
N GLN A 107 3.47 3.45 -9.95
CA GLN A 107 4.65 3.04 -10.72
C GLN A 107 4.50 3.38 -12.22
N GLN A 108 3.30 3.21 -12.78
CA GLN A 108 3.03 3.62 -14.16
C GLN A 108 3.10 5.13 -14.35
N GLN A 109 2.64 5.90 -13.36
CA GLN A 109 2.63 7.36 -13.42
C GLN A 109 4.02 7.96 -13.27
N ALA A 110 4.84 7.46 -12.35
CA ALA A 110 6.16 8.01 -12.04
C ALA A 110 7.09 6.91 -11.47
N ALA A 111 7.60 6.05 -12.34
CA ALA A 111 8.44 4.91 -11.98
C ALA A 111 9.75 5.30 -11.26
N ASN A 112 10.22 6.53 -11.46
CA ASN A 112 11.39 7.08 -10.78
C ASN A 112 11.11 7.59 -9.36
N GLU A 113 9.85 7.66 -8.96
CA GLU A 113 9.42 8.14 -7.64
C GLU A 113 8.75 7.03 -6.80
N TYR A 114 8.02 6.10 -7.46
CA TYR A 114 7.19 5.09 -6.82
C TYR A 114 7.54 3.70 -7.32
N GLY A 115 8.19 2.93 -6.47
CA GLY A 115 8.51 1.54 -6.75
C GLY A 115 7.37 0.57 -6.46
N PHE A 116 7.54 -0.67 -6.92
CA PHE A 116 6.55 -1.72 -6.71
C PHE A 116 6.43 -2.12 -5.24
N TYR A 117 7.56 -2.29 -4.55
CA TYR A 117 7.55 -2.77 -3.16
C TYR A 117 7.06 -1.72 -2.19
N ALA A 118 7.49 -0.47 -2.36
CA ALA A 118 7.07 0.66 -1.54
C ALA A 118 7.21 0.42 -0.03
N ASN A 119 8.23 -0.33 0.37
CA ASN A 119 8.57 -0.52 1.78
C ASN A 119 9.06 0.79 2.38
N VAL A 120 8.65 1.11 3.61
CA VAL A 120 9.17 2.29 4.30
C VAL A 120 10.67 2.10 4.54
N ASN A 121 11.46 2.91 3.83
CA ASN A 121 12.92 2.85 3.86
C ASN A 121 13.51 4.26 4.02
N PRO A 122 13.94 4.65 5.24
CA PRO A 122 14.51 5.98 5.49
C PRO A 122 15.87 6.22 4.81
N ALA A 123 16.52 5.17 4.29
CA ALA A 123 17.79 5.28 3.57
C ALA A 123 17.63 5.58 2.07
N VAL A 124 16.38 5.58 1.57
CA VAL A 124 16.06 5.91 0.17
C VAL A 124 15.16 7.13 0.18
N ASP A 125 15.68 8.27 -0.25
CA ASP A 125 14.92 9.50 -0.36
C ASP A 125 14.01 9.49 -1.60
N HIS A 126 12.86 10.12 -1.46
CA HIS A 126 12.04 10.46 -2.62
C HIS A 126 12.75 11.58 -3.41
N PRO A 127 12.68 11.64 -4.76
CA PRO A 127 13.38 12.66 -5.54
C PRO A 127 13.08 14.11 -5.15
N ARG A 128 11.94 14.37 -4.48
CA ARG A 128 11.48 15.71 -4.11
C ARG A 128 11.57 16.00 -2.60
N TRP A 129 11.80 15.02 -1.74
CA TRP A 129 11.92 15.20 -0.28
C TRP A 129 12.67 14.06 0.38
N SER A 130 13.22 14.33 1.58
CA SER A 130 13.84 13.29 2.40
C SER A 130 12.79 12.49 3.18
N GLN A 131 13.00 11.18 3.28
CA GLN A 131 12.17 10.24 4.04
C GLN A 131 12.83 9.81 5.35
N ALA A 132 13.97 10.41 5.71
CA ALA A 132 14.73 10.06 6.90
C ALA A 132 14.00 10.39 8.22
N THR A 133 13.05 11.32 8.19
CA THR A 133 12.29 11.72 9.39
C THR A 133 10.81 11.81 9.12
N GLU A 134 10.01 11.49 10.14
CA GLU A 134 8.55 11.52 10.10
C GLU A 134 7.97 12.43 11.20
N ARG A 135 6.70 12.76 11.05
CA ARG A 135 5.89 13.46 12.05
C ARG A 135 4.63 12.66 12.34
N ARG A 136 4.37 12.36 13.60
CA ARG A 136 3.11 11.75 14.01
C ARG A 136 1.97 12.77 14.00
N ILE A 137 0.84 12.37 13.43
CA ILE A 137 -0.40 13.14 13.48
C ILE A 137 -0.94 13.05 14.91
N GLY A 138 -1.25 14.20 15.53
CA GLY A 138 -1.78 14.25 16.90
C GLY A 138 -0.72 14.37 18.01
N GLU A 139 0.56 14.17 17.73
CA GLU A 139 1.66 14.41 18.66
C GLU A 139 2.31 15.78 18.39
N GLY A 140 1.56 16.86 18.46
CA GLY A 140 2.06 18.23 18.26
C GLY A 140 1.81 19.11 19.46
N SER A 141 2.86 19.74 20.01
CA SER A 141 2.73 20.91 20.88
C SER A 141 2.28 22.11 20.02
N PHE A 142 1.55 23.03 20.61
CA PHE A 142 1.13 24.29 19.97
C PHE A 142 2.30 25.11 19.40
N PHE A 143 3.54 24.79 19.79
CA PHE A 143 4.79 25.50 19.44
C PHE A 143 5.78 24.68 18.59
N GLY A 144 5.43 23.53 18.04
CA GLY A 144 6.32 22.80 17.13
C GLY A 144 5.92 21.35 16.92
N SER A 145 6.09 20.86 15.68
CA SER A 145 5.95 19.46 15.38
C SER A 145 7.27 18.75 15.72
N SER A 146 7.24 17.83 16.68
CA SER A 146 8.39 16.97 16.92
C SER A 146 8.56 16.01 15.74
N ARG A 147 9.63 16.18 14.96
CA ARG A 147 10.05 15.17 13.99
C ARG A 147 10.89 14.12 14.73
N ARG A 148 10.74 12.87 14.31
CA ARG A 148 11.54 11.76 14.80
C ARG A 148 12.13 11.01 13.62
N PRO A 149 13.20 10.21 13.82
CA PRO A 149 13.71 9.32 12.78
C PRO A 149 12.62 8.36 12.30
N THR A 150 12.51 8.19 10.98
CA THR A 150 11.65 7.16 10.38
C THR A 150 12.27 5.80 10.62
N LEU A 151 11.49 4.84 11.08
CA LEU A 151 11.96 3.47 11.30
C LEU A 151 11.85 2.65 10.00
N PRO A 152 12.86 1.82 9.65
CA PRO A 152 12.75 0.88 8.55
C PRO A 152 11.49 0.03 8.66
N PHE A 153 10.83 -0.23 7.53
CA PHE A 153 9.56 -0.95 7.50
C PHE A 153 8.49 -0.37 8.46
N ASN A 154 8.54 0.94 8.68
CA ASN A 154 7.64 1.61 9.63
C ASN A 154 7.67 1.03 11.06
N GLY A 155 8.79 0.45 11.46
CA GLY A 155 9.00 -0.18 12.76
C GLY A 155 8.68 -1.69 12.83
N TYR A 156 8.29 -2.31 11.72
CA TYR A 156 7.98 -3.75 11.63
C TYR A 156 9.14 -4.58 11.06
N ALA A 157 10.38 -4.11 11.22
CA ALA A 157 11.55 -4.80 10.64
C ALA A 157 11.74 -6.23 11.19
N GLU A 158 11.47 -6.45 12.46
CA GLU A 158 11.61 -7.78 13.08
C GLU A 158 10.67 -8.81 12.45
N GLU A 159 9.47 -8.39 12.06
CA GLU A 159 8.45 -9.27 11.51
C GLU A 159 8.60 -9.50 10.01
N VAL A 160 9.07 -8.49 9.24
CA VAL A 160 8.96 -8.53 7.78
C VAL A 160 10.29 -8.46 7.02
N ALA A 161 11.41 -8.08 7.64
CA ALA A 161 12.67 -7.93 6.91
C ALA A 161 13.15 -9.24 6.26
N SER A 162 12.81 -10.39 6.83
CA SER A 162 13.14 -11.70 6.28
C SER A 162 12.51 -11.97 4.90
N LEU A 163 11.36 -11.35 4.59
CA LEU A 163 10.72 -11.43 3.26
C LEU A 163 11.60 -10.86 2.15
N TYR A 164 12.51 -9.97 2.50
CA TYR A 164 13.36 -9.22 1.57
C TYR A 164 14.84 -9.63 1.69
N ALA A 165 15.14 -10.75 2.34
CA ALA A 165 16.51 -11.24 2.48
C ALA A 165 17.17 -11.42 1.10
N GLY A 166 18.37 -10.84 0.92
CA GLY A 166 19.09 -10.86 -0.35
C GLY A 166 18.61 -9.87 -1.42
N MET A 167 17.58 -9.07 -1.13
CA MET A 167 17.09 -8.04 -2.04
C MET A 167 17.80 -6.69 -1.78
N ASP A 168 18.26 -6.05 -2.84
CA ASP A 168 18.75 -4.67 -2.77
C ASP A 168 17.56 -3.71 -2.65
N LEU A 169 17.31 -3.21 -1.44
CA LEU A 169 16.17 -2.34 -1.13
C LEU A 169 16.37 -0.88 -1.59
N GLN A 170 17.53 -0.53 -2.12
CA GLN A 170 17.71 0.78 -2.78
C GLN A 170 17.25 0.74 -4.24
N LYS A 171 17.38 -0.42 -4.89
CA LYS A 171 16.90 -0.64 -6.26
C LYS A 171 15.45 -1.10 -6.30
N ASN A 172 15.01 -1.81 -5.27
CA ASN A 172 13.67 -2.40 -5.16
C ASN A 172 12.85 -1.64 -4.10
N TYR A 173 12.58 -0.38 -4.37
CA TYR A 173 11.80 0.50 -3.50
C TYR A 173 10.30 0.50 -3.86
#